data_d19270fb5deb7567e7c94edf324e316f
#
_entry.id   d19270fb5deb7567e7c94edf324e316f
#
_cell.length_a   1.000
_cell.length_b   1.000
_cell.length_c   1.000
_cell.angle_alpha   90.00
_cell.angle_beta   90.00
_cell.angle_gamma   90.00
#
_symmetry.space_group_name_H-M   'P 1'
#
loop_
_entity.id
_entity.type
_entity.pdbx_description
1 polymer ?
#
loop_
_entity_poly.entity_id
_entity_poly.type
_entity_poly.pdbx_seq_one_letter_code
_entity_poly.pdbx_strand_id
1 'polypeptide(L)'
;MECSIVIPTYNRKKFSKLISLNIIKQTYPFIKEVIVADDGDHDERLVLNIPYSVLYYKVPRMSIGEKRNFLASKASGDFICHMDTDDIYSPEYLSRSIFNLIKNGKHISGSADMNMYNVVTKKSYNQKCIFLHMLNEATMVYRKSFADTHKFSNSMSSEGIGFLTNSLNDIYETPIDDIMICLCHDTNTVSKLQWCNPKYETAIDMTKYTDYLISLDSV
;
A
#
# COMPACT_ATOMS: atom_id res chain seq x y z
N MET A 1 8.21 -10.89 15.87
CA MET A 1 8.15 -11.11 14.40
C MET A 1 8.39 -9.79 13.71
N GLU A 2 9.27 -9.75 12.72
CA GLU A 2 9.68 -8.53 12.03
C GLU A 2 8.91 -8.38 10.71
N CYS A 3 8.76 -7.15 10.21
CA CYS A 3 8.17 -6.93 8.90
C CYS A 3 9.10 -6.14 7.96
N SER A 4 8.99 -6.42 6.67
CA SER A 4 9.59 -5.64 5.59
C SER A 4 8.48 -4.81 4.93
N ILE A 5 8.66 -3.49 4.87
CA ILE A 5 7.79 -2.61 4.09
C ILE A 5 8.31 -2.63 2.65
N VAL A 6 7.42 -2.85 1.68
CA VAL A 6 7.77 -2.91 0.26
C VAL A 6 7.06 -1.81 -0.54
N ILE A 7 7.84 -1.07 -1.34
CA ILE A 7 7.40 0.13 -2.05
C ILE A 7 7.73 0.00 -3.53
N PRO A 8 6.75 -0.31 -4.40
CA PRO A 8 6.91 -0.18 -5.84
C PRO A 8 6.80 1.30 -6.23
N THR A 9 7.75 1.83 -7.02
CA THR A 9 7.72 3.25 -7.41
C THR A 9 8.13 3.47 -8.87
N TYR A 10 7.62 4.57 -9.44
CA TYR A 10 7.96 5.07 -10.77
C TYR A 10 7.69 6.58 -10.83
N ASN A 11 8.74 7.40 -10.94
CA ASN A 11 8.65 8.86 -11.02
C ASN A 11 7.79 9.47 -9.90
N ARG A 12 8.13 9.18 -8.63
CA ARG A 12 7.34 9.55 -7.45
C ARG A 12 8.08 10.42 -6.44
N LYS A 13 9.14 11.13 -6.85
CA LYS A 13 9.93 12.02 -5.99
C LYS A 13 9.07 12.96 -5.16
N LYS A 14 8.02 13.52 -5.76
CA LYS A 14 7.11 14.45 -5.09
C LYS A 14 6.39 13.86 -3.87
N PHE A 15 6.23 12.56 -3.77
CA PHE A 15 5.62 11.88 -2.62
C PHE A 15 6.61 11.45 -1.54
N SER A 16 7.89 11.83 -1.64
CA SER A 16 8.95 11.42 -0.71
C SER A 16 8.63 11.78 0.75
N LYS A 17 8.07 12.96 0.99
CA LYS A 17 7.66 13.39 2.34
C LYS A 17 6.47 12.59 2.86
N LEU A 18 5.47 12.37 2.00
CA LEU A 18 4.26 11.64 2.36
C LEU A 18 4.58 10.20 2.78
N ILE A 19 5.32 9.47 1.94
CA ILE A 19 5.66 8.06 2.25
C ILE A 19 6.60 7.96 3.46
N SER A 20 7.53 8.89 3.64
CA SER A 20 8.37 8.94 4.84
C SER A 20 7.53 9.14 6.10
N LEU A 21 6.55 10.03 6.06
CA LEU A 21 5.63 10.28 7.17
C LEU A 21 4.77 9.05 7.48
N ASN A 22 4.22 8.38 6.45
CA ASN A 22 3.48 7.13 6.60
C ASN A 22 4.28 6.06 7.35
N ILE A 23 5.56 5.91 7.02
CA ILE A 23 6.44 4.90 7.65
C ILE A 23 6.79 5.30 9.10
N ILE A 24 7.14 6.56 9.34
CA ILE A 24 7.53 7.04 10.68
C ILE A 24 6.36 6.94 11.66
N LYS A 25 5.13 7.19 11.21
CA LYS A 25 3.95 7.18 12.08
C LYS A 25 3.41 5.76 12.37
N GLN A 26 3.96 4.71 11.77
CA GLN A 26 3.52 3.35 12.10
C GLN A 26 3.78 2.99 13.57
N THR A 27 2.76 2.45 14.23
CA THR A 27 2.84 2.03 15.64
C THR A 27 3.46 0.64 15.83
N TYR A 28 3.71 -0.09 14.74
CA TYR A 28 4.34 -1.41 14.81
C TYR A 28 5.84 -1.28 15.06
N PRO A 29 6.37 -1.81 16.20
CA PRO A 29 7.74 -1.51 16.62
C PRO A 29 8.83 -2.37 15.94
N PHE A 30 8.44 -3.40 15.17
CA PHE A 30 9.38 -4.39 14.62
C PHE A 30 9.50 -4.26 13.09
N ILE A 31 9.65 -3.01 12.59
CA ILE A 31 9.97 -2.76 11.17
C ILE A 31 11.46 -3.05 10.99
N LYS A 32 11.78 -4.07 10.20
CA LYS A 32 13.15 -4.51 9.94
C LYS A 32 13.84 -3.65 8.89
N GLU A 33 13.12 -3.40 7.81
CA GLU A 33 13.65 -2.72 6.63
C GLU A 33 12.53 -2.14 5.76
N VAL A 34 12.90 -1.20 4.90
CA VAL A 34 12.07 -0.67 3.83
C VAL A 34 12.75 -0.96 2.49
N ILE A 35 12.04 -1.62 1.59
CA ILE A 35 12.58 -2.06 0.30
C ILE A 35 11.87 -1.32 -0.81
N VAL A 36 12.63 -0.62 -1.65
CA VAL A 36 12.13 0.16 -2.77
C VAL A 36 12.57 -0.48 -4.08
N ALA A 37 11.64 -0.70 -5.00
CA ALA A 37 11.94 -1.02 -6.40
C ALA A 37 11.46 0.10 -7.29
N ASP A 38 12.43 0.78 -7.92
CA ASP A 38 12.22 1.97 -8.74
C ASP A 38 12.62 1.72 -10.18
N ASP A 39 11.67 1.79 -11.09
CA ASP A 39 11.88 1.69 -12.53
C ASP A 39 11.68 3.03 -13.27
N GLY A 40 11.65 4.15 -12.54
CA GLY A 40 11.50 5.52 -13.05
C GLY A 40 12.82 6.18 -13.45
N ASP A 41 12.78 7.47 -13.73
CA ASP A 41 13.93 8.28 -14.07
C ASP A 41 14.78 8.60 -12.83
N HIS A 42 16.09 8.80 -13.02
CA HIS A 42 17.02 9.04 -11.90
C HIS A 42 16.65 10.29 -11.11
N ASP A 43 16.26 11.37 -11.79
CA ASP A 43 15.96 12.66 -11.15
C ASP A 43 14.61 12.68 -10.44
N GLU A 44 13.75 11.69 -10.73
CA GLU A 44 12.45 11.46 -10.10
C GLU A 44 12.49 10.41 -8.99
N ARG A 45 13.70 10.08 -8.53
CA ARG A 45 13.94 9.11 -7.46
C ARG A 45 13.25 9.50 -6.17
N LEU A 46 12.63 8.51 -5.53
CA LEU A 46 12.07 8.64 -4.20
C LEU A 46 13.18 8.84 -3.16
N VAL A 47 13.02 9.82 -2.27
CA VAL A 47 13.96 10.13 -1.18
C VAL A 47 13.28 9.86 0.15
N LEU A 48 13.74 8.85 0.88
CA LEU A 48 13.18 8.46 2.18
C LEU A 48 14.02 9.02 3.31
N ASN A 49 13.39 9.80 4.19
CA ASN A 49 14.00 10.30 5.44
C ASN A 49 13.33 9.58 6.62
N ILE A 50 13.81 8.39 6.92
CA ILE A 50 13.22 7.47 7.91
C ILE A 50 14.32 6.83 8.78
N PRO A 51 14.01 6.38 10.03
CA PRO A 51 14.99 5.78 10.93
C PRO A 51 15.26 4.29 10.69
N TYR A 52 14.83 3.75 9.55
CA TYR A 52 14.95 2.32 9.21
C TYR A 52 15.94 2.09 8.08
N SER A 53 16.50 0.88 7.98
CA SER A 53 17.33 0.46 6.85
C SER A 53 16.53 0.53 5.55
N VAL A 54 17.08 1.20 4.53
CA VAL A 54 16.46 1.32 3.20
C VAL A 54 17.29 0.54 2.18
N LEU A 55 16.68 -0.46 1.58
CA LEU A 55 17.23 -1.20 0.45
C LEU A 55 16.59 -0.68 -0.84
N TYR A 56 17.33 0.15 -1.56
CA TYR A 56 16.84 0.81 -2.77
C TYR A 56 17.39 0.14 -4.03
N TYR A 57 16.49 -0.44 -4.83
CA TYR A 57 16.83 -1.12 -6.08
C TYR A 57 16.35 -0.30 -7.27
N LYS A 58 17.29 0.16 -8.10
CA LYS A 58 16.99 0.63 -9.44
C LYS A 58 16.84 -0.58 -10.35
N VAL A 59 15.67 -0.73 -10.95
CA VAL A 59 15.33 -1.88 -11.79
C VAL A 59 14.95 -1.43 -13.21
N PRO A 60 15.05 -2.30 -14.23
CA PRO A 60 14.50 -2.04 -15.55
C PRO A 60 12.98 -1.82 -15.50
N ARG A 61 12.43 -1.14 -16.49
CA ARG A 61 10.98 -0.97 -16.62
C ARG A 61 10.28 -2.32 -16.66
N MET A 62 9.30 -2.50 -15.76
CA MET A 62 8.58 -3.76 -15.59
C MET A 62 7.12 -3.51 -15.17
N SER A 63 6.28 -4.54 -15.23
CA SER A 63 4.92 -4.44 -14.72
C SER A 63 4.90 -4.25 -13.20
N ILE A 64 3.77 -3.74 -12.67
CA ILE A 64 3.62 -3.59 -11.22
C ILE A 64 3.65 -4.96 -10.52
N GLY A 65 3.07 -6.00 -11.12
CA GLY A 65 3.10 -7.35 -10.56
C GLY A 65 4.51 -7.94 -10.50
N GLU A 66 5.32 -7.77 -11.56
CA GLU A 66 6.74 -8.17 -11.52
C GLU A 66 7.51 -7.42 -10.43
N LYS A 67 7.23 -6.11 -10.28
CA LYS A 67 7.87 -5.29 -9.25
C LYS A 67 7.50 -5.76 -7.83
N ARG A 68 6.23 -6.10 -7.58
CA ARG A 68 5.80 -6.68 -6.29
C ARG A 68 6.45 -8.04 -6.02
N ASN A 69 6.56 -8.91 -7.03
CA ASN A 69 7.27 -10.19 -6.93
C ASN A 69 8.76 -10.00 -6.63
N PHE A 70 9.42 -9.04 -7.31
CA PHE A 70 10.80 -8.68 -7.04
C PHE A 70 10.99 -8.21 -5.61
N LEU A 71 10.16 -7.28 -5.14
CA LEU A 71 10.19 -6.77 -3.77
C LEU A 71 10.01 -7.88 -2.73
N ALA A 72 9.04 -8.77 -2.94
CA ALA A 72 8.81 -9.92 -2.07
C ALA A 72 10.02 -10.84 -1.99
N SER A 73 10.74 -11.03 -3.11
CA SER A 73 11.96 -11.85 -3.15
C SER A 73 13.14 -11.24 -2.37
N LYS A 74 13.14 -9.92 -2.15
CA LYS A 74 14.18 -9.19 -1.41
C LYS A 74 13.87 -9.04 0.07
N ALA A 75 12.62 -9.23 0.46
CA ALA A 75 12.18 -9.09 1.85
C ALA A 75 12.79 -10.15 2.75
N SER A 76 13.24 -9.75 3.95
CA SER A 76 13.83 -10.64 4.95
C SER A 76 13.02 -10.72 6.26
N GLY A 77 11.96 -9.92 6.41
CA GLY A 77 11.05 -9.99 7.54
C GLY A 77 10.08 -11.19 7.46
N ASP A 78 9.46 -11.52 8.58
CA ASP A 78 8.44 -12.58 8.67
C ASP A 78 7.16 -12.22 7.89
N PHE A 79 6.88 -10.90 7.84
CA PHE A 79 5.76 -10.32 7.12
C PHE A 79 6.25 -9.35 6.06
N ILE A 80 5.53 -9.29 4.94
CA ILE A 80 5.70 -8.33 3.86
C ILE A 80 4.50 -7.42 3.85
N CYS A 81 4.74 -6.10 3.91
CA CYS A 81 3.71 -5.07 4.03
C CYS A 81 3.82 -4.12 2.85
N HIS A 82 2.79 -4.01 2.04
CA HIS A 82 2.76 -3.08 0.92
C HIS A 82 2.49 -1.65 1.39
N MET A 83 3.19 -0.68 0.80
CA MET A 83 2.85 0.74 0.85
C MET A 83 3.06 1.36 -0.52
N ASP A 84 2.00 1.90 -1.10
CA ASP A 84 2.10 2.72 -2.30
C ASP A 84 2.49 4.14 -1.90
N THR A 85 3.17 4.87 -2.78
CA THR A 85 3.84 6.13 -2.43
C THR A 85 2.90 7.31 -2.25
N ASP A 86 1.74 7.26 -2.88
CA ASP A 86 0.80 8.36 -3.08
C ASP A 86 -0.51 8.23 -2.28
N ASP A 87 -0.52 7.37 -1.25
CA ASP A 87 -1.67 7.14 -0.37
C ASP A 87 -1.34 7.50 1.09
N ILE A 88 -2.37 7.68 1.92
CA ILE A 88 -2.23 7.91 3.37
C ILE A 88 -2.51 6.61 4.09
N TYR A 89 -1.55 6.12 4.88
CA TYR A 89 -1.72 4.93 5.72
C TYR A 89 -2.02 5.29 7.16
N SER A 90 -2.96 4.54 7.76
CA SER A 90 -3.25 4.65 9.19
C SER A 90 -1.99 4.32 10.00
N PRO A 91 -1.72 5.01 11.11
CA PRO A 91 -0.63 4.65 12.02
C PRO A 91 -0.72 3.20 12.53
N GLU A 92 -1.91 2.66 12.62
CA GLU A 92 -2.17 1.30 13.09
C GLU A 92 -2.17 0.24 11.98
N TYR A 93 -1.95 0.63 10.73
CA TYR A 93 -2.04 -0.30 9.59
C TYR A 93 -1.23 -1.58 9.79
N LEU A 94 0.06 -1.46 10.07
CA LEU A 94 0.92 -2.63 10.24
C LEU A 94 0.55 -3.44 11.48
N SER A 95 0.32 -2.76 12.60
CA SER A 95 0.00 -3.42 13.87
C SER A 95 -1.33 -4.18 13.80
N ARG A 96 -2.37 -3.56 13.22
CA ARG A 96 -3.70 -4.19 13.05
C ARG A 96 -3.66 -5.37 12.09
N SER A 97 -3.05 -5.17 10.92
CA SER A 97 -2.98 -6.22 9.90
C SER A 97 -2.20 -7.45 10.39
N ILE A 98 -1.02 -7.24 10.99
CA ILE A 98 -0.19 -8.34 11.52
C ILE A 98 -0.89 -9.03 12.70
N PHE A 99 -1.47 -8.26 13.63
CA PHE A 99 -2.23 -8.83 14.76
C PHE A 99 -3.37 -9.73 14.26
N ASN A 100 -4.14 -9.25 13.27
CA ASN A 100 -5.26 -9.99 12.71
C ASN A 100 -4.81 -11.30 12.04
N LEU A 101 -3.69 -11.27 11.31
CA LEU A 101 -3.11 -12.48 10.72
C LEU A 101 -2.75 -13.52 11.77
N ILE A 102 -2.06 -13.09 12.83
CA ILE A 102 -1.61 -14.00 13.89
C ILE A 102 -2.81 -14.56 14.66
N LYS A 103 -3.71 -13.68 15.10
CA LYS A 103 -4.87 -14.04 15.93
C LYS A 103 -5.79 -15.04 15.22
N ASN A 104 -5.97 -14.90 13.91
CA ASN A 104 -6.90 -15.73 13.14
C ASN A 104 -6.23 -16.88 12.39
N GLY A 105 -4.92 -17.10 12.57
CA GLY A 105 -4.18 -18.15 11.88
C GLY A 105 -4.17 -18.00 10.35
N LYS A 106 -4.22 -16.75 9.85
CA LYS A 106 -4.30 -16.44 8.42
C LYS A 106 -2.92 -16.12 7.82
N HIS A 107 -2.85 -16.13 6.50
CA HIS A 107 -1.60 -15.92 5.78
C HIS A 107 -1.51 -14.56 5.08
N ILE A 108 -2.65 -13.96 4.71
CA ILE A 108 -2.74 -12.66 4.08
C ILE A 108 -3.88 -11.83 4.68
N SER A 109 -3.64 -10.53 4.86
CA SER A 109 -4.62 -9.54 5.28
C SER A 109 -4.59 -8.35 4.32
N GLY A 110 -5.72 -7.68 4.19
CA GLY A 110 -5.93 -6.47 3.41
C GLY A 110 -7.38 -6.07 3.42
N SER A 111 -7.77 -5.15 2.57
CA SER A 111 -9.17 -4.75 2.38
C SER A 111 -9.59 -4.84 0.91
N ALA A 112 -10.77 -5.35 0.68
CA ALA A 112 -11.44 -5.27 -0.61
C ALA A 112 -12.13 -3.91 -0.81
N ASP A 113 -12.53 -3.26 0.27
CA ASP A 113 -13.08 -1.90 0.26
C ASP A 113 -11.99 -0.85 0.04
N MET A 114 -12.38 0.36 -0.36
CA MET A 114 -11.47 1.48 -0.53
C MET A 114 -12.08 2.78 -0.02
N ASN A 115 -11.38 3.42 0.92
CA ASN A 115 -11.59 4.82 1.26
C ASN A 115 -10.78 5.70 0.31
N MET A 116 -11.41 6.73 -0.25
CA MET A 116 -10.77 7.64 -1.19
C MET A 116 -10.97 9.09 -0.77
N TYR A 117 -9.97 9.91 -1.03
CA TYR A 117 -10.04 11.36 -0.86
C TYR A 117 -9.56 12.07 -2.11
N ASN A 118 -10.42 12.86 -2.72
CA ASN A 118 -10.06 13.68 -3.88
C ASN A 118 -9.38 14.97 -3.40
N VAL A 119 -8.09 15.11 -3.70
CA VAL A 119 -7.27 16.23 -3.21
C VAL A 119 -7.68 17.58 -3.79
N VAL A 120 -8.37 17.61 -4.95
CA VAL A 120 -8.84 18.84 -5.61
C VAL A 120 -10.20 19.27 -5.05
N THR A 121 -11.19 18.36 -5.07
CA THR A 121 -12.56 18.67 -4.61
C THR A 121 -12.72 18.63 -3.10
N LYS A 122 -11.73 18.10 -2.37
CA LYS A 122 -11.75 17.90 -0.90
C LYS A 122 -12.91 17.01 -0.43
N LYS A 123 -13.38 16.12 -1.29
CA LYS A 123 -14.47 15.19 -1.01
C LYS A 123 -13.94 13.78 -0.79
N SER A 124 -14.59 13.05 0.11
CA SER A 124 -14.27 11.66 0.44
C SER A 124 -15.33 10.71 -0.10
N TYR A 125 -14.89 9.49 -0.41
CA TYR A 125 -15.75 8.45 -0.95
C TYR A 125 -15.39 7.11 -0.30
N ASN A 126 -16.39 6.24 -0.14
CA ASN A 126 -16.16 4.86 0.29
C ASN A 126 -16.73 3.91 -0.76
N GLN A 127 -15.86 3.19 -1.43
CA GLN A 127 -16.25 2.17 -2.39
C GLN A 127 -16.22 0.79 -1.73
N LYS A 128 -17.39 0.15 -1.66
CA LYS A 128 -17.51 -1.23 -1.23
C LYS A 128 -17.24 -2.17 -2.39
N CYS A 129 -16.38 -3.15 -2.17
CA CYS A 129 -16.16 -4.21 -3.13
C CYS A 129 -17.30 -5.23 -3.04
N ILE A 130 -17.88 -5.55 -4.20
CA ILE A 130 -18.93 -6.58 -4.31
C ILE A 130 -18.36 -8.00 -4.47
N PHE A 131 -17.07 -8.09 -4.76
CA PHE A 131 -16.38 -9.37 -4.92
C PHE A 131 -15.68 -9.75 -3.62
N LEU A 132 -16.13 -10.82 -3.01
CA LEU A 132 -15.51 -11.35 -1.79
C LEU A 132 -14.03 -11.67 -2.04
N HIS A 133 -13.19 -11.22 -1.11
CA HIS A 133 -11.75 -11.53 -1.07
C HIS A 133 -10.89 -10.99 -2.22
N MET A 134 -11.35 -9.99 -2.95
CA MET A 134 -10.51 -9.23 -3.89
C MET A 134 -9.82 -8.08 -3.15
N LEU A 135 -8.75 -8.39 -2.43
CA LEU A 135 -8.01 -7.38 -1.69
C LEU A 135 -7.32 -6.40 -2.65
N ASN A 136 -7.38 -5.11 -2.31
CA ASN A 136 -6.57 -4.09 -2.99
C ASN A 136 -5.08 -4.32 -2.66
N GLU A 137 -4.25 -4.35 -3.67
CA GLU A 137 -2.83 -4.71 -3.56
C GLU A 137 -2.06 -3.76 -2.62
N ALA A 138 -2.43 -2.47 -2.60
CA ALA A 138 -1.83 -1.47 -1.70
C ALA A 138 -2.11 -1.73 -0.21
N THR A 139 -3.15 -2.52 0.10
CA THR A 139 -3.57 -2.83 1.48
C THR A 139 -2.97 -4.12 2.03
N MET A 140 -2.25 -4.88 1.20
CA MET A 140 -1.86 -6.25 1.53
C MET A 140 -0.71 -6.31 2.53
N VAL A 141 -0.92 -7.12 3.58
CA VAL A 141 0.11 -7.62 4.48
C VAL A 141 0.03 -9.14 4.49
N TYR A 142 1.14 -9.82 4.28
CA TYR A 142 1.15 -11.28 4.20
C TYR A 142 2.43 -11.88 4.80
N ARG A 143 2.34 -13.16 5.20
CA ARG A 143 3.52 -13.93 5.62
C ARG A 143 4.47 -14.09 4.46
N LYS A 144 5.77 -13.96 4.71
CA LYS A 144 6.78 -14.17 3.66
C LYS A 144 6.63 -15.55 2.99
N SER A 145 6.35 -16.59 3.76
CA SER A 145 6.11 -17.94 3.24
C SER A 145 4.94 -18.05 2.25
N PHE A 146 3.96 -17.14 2.34
CA PHE A 146 2.86 -17.08 1.38
C PHE A 146 3.35 -16.67 -0.02
N ALA A 147 4.28 -15.72 -0.09
CA ALA A 147 4.89 -15.28 -1.35
C ALA A 147 5.80 -16.32 -2.01
N ASP A 148 6.21 -17.36 -1.31
CA ASP A 148 7.01 -18.43 -1.90
C ASP A 148 6.18 -19.25 -2.92
N THR A 149 4.91 -19.44 -2.63
CA THR A 149 3.98 -20.26 -3.43
C THR A 149 2.98 -19.45 -4.26
N HIS A 150 2.78 -18.15 -3.96
CA HIS A 150 1.84 -17.28 -4.64
C HIS A 150 2.60 -16.14 -5.32
N LYS A 151 2.22 -15.81 -6.56
CA LYS A 151 2.86 -14.74 -7.34
C LYS A 151 1.83 -13.77 -7.90
N PHE A 152 2.17 -12.49 -7.87
CA PHE A 152 1.43 -11.46 -8.58
C PHE A 152 1.50 -11.72 -10.08
N SER A 153 0.38 -11.52 -10.77
CA SER A 153 0.33 -11.64 -12.23
C SER A 153 1.23 -10.59 -12.89
N ASN A 154 1.85 -10.93 -14.01
CA ASN A 154 2.60 -9.97 -14.83
C ASN A 154 1.60 -9.04 -15.54
N SER A 155 1.14 -8.02 -14.80
CA SER A 155 0.10 -7.08 -15.24
C SER A 155 0.39 -5.68 -14.69
N MET A 156 -0.14 -4.66 -15.37
CA MET A 156 -0.07 -3.25 -14.95
C MET A 156 -1.25 -2.86 -14.03
N SER A 157 -2.22 -3.73 -13.85
CA SER A 157 -3.38 -3.54 -12.96
C SER A 157 -3.99 -4.89 -12.61
N SER A 158 -4.67 -4.96 -11.45
CA SER A 158 -5.31 -6.20 -10.97
C SER A 158 -4.34 -7.38 -10.87
N GLU A 159 -3.08 -7.09 -10.60
CA GLU A 159 -2.01 -8.07 -10.47
C GLU A 159 -2.23 -9.02 -9.28
N GLY A 160 -3.01 -8.60 -8.30
CA GLY A 160 -3.36 -9.37 -7.11
C GLY A 160 -4.23 -10.60 -7.40
N ILE A 161 -4.93 -10.66 -8.52
CA ILE A 161 -5.80 -11.79 -8.86
C ILE A 161 -5.00 -13.11 -8.83
N GLY A 162 -3.83 -13.14 -9.46
CA GLY A 162 -2.97 -14.35 -9.45
C GLY A 162 -2.45 -14.67 -8.05
N PHE A 163 -2.11 -13.65 -7.28
CA PHE A 163 -1.60 -13.79 -5.91
C PHE A 163 -2.64 -14.36 -4.94
N LEU A 164 -3.92 -14.03 -5.16
CA LEU A 164 -5.05 -14.46 -4.32
C LEU A 164 -5.72 -15.76 -4.81
N THR A 165 -5.29 -16.29 -5.95
CA THR A 165 -5.90 -17.51 -6.51
C THR A 165 -5.79 -18.69 -5.53
N ASN A 166 -6.91 -19.36 -5.27
CA ASN A 166 -7.05 -20.49 -4.35
C ASN A 166 -6.74 -20.17 -2.85
N SER A 167 -6.76 -18.88 -2.46
CA SER A 167 -6.35 -18.43 -1.12
C SER A 167 -7.50 -17.98 -0.22
N LEU A 168 -8.77 -18.27 -0.56
CA LEU A 168 -9.94 -17.80 0.19
C LEU A 168 -9.86 -18.10 1.71
N ASN A 169 -9.34 -19.27 2.06
CA ASN A 169 -9.19 -19.68 3.45
C ASN A 169 -8.02 -19.01 4.17
N ASP A 170 -7.11 -18.39 3.43
CA ASP A 170 -5.88 -17.75 3.93
C ASP A 170 -6.06 -16.27 4.21
N ILE A 171 -7.18 -15.70 3.75
CA ILE A 171 -7.46 -14.27 3.79
C ILE A 171 -8.14 -13.88 5.11
N TYR A 172 -7.71 -12.75 5.67
CA TYR A 172 -8.43 -11.96 6.66
C TYR A 172 -8.68 -10.56 6.12
N GLU A 173 -9.93 -10.17 5.98
CA GLU A 173 -10.27 -8.80 5.59
C GLU A 173 -10.19 -7.87 6.79
N THR A 174 -9.22 -6.95 6.77
CA THR A 174 -9.09 -5.87 7.74
C THR A 174 -9.95 -4.69 7.27
N PRO A 175 -10.73 -4.06 8.17
CA PRO A 175 -11.50 -2.86 7.80
C PRO A 175 -10.62 -1.79 7.18
N ILE A 176 -11.08 -1.16 6.10
CA ILE A 176 -10.29 -0.17 5.35
C ILE A 176 -9.91 1.04 6.20
N ASP A 177 -10.73 1.42 7.18
CA ASP A 177 -10.47 2.51 8.12
C ASP A 177 -9.22 2.27 8.98
N ASP A 178 -8.87 1.02 9.21
CA ASP A 178 -7.65 0.63 9.93
C ASP A 178 -6.40 0.59 9.02
N ILE A 179 -6.56 0.75 7.71
CA ILE A 179 -5.49 0.57 6.74
C ILE A 179 -5.08 1.89 6.09
N MET A 180 -5.94 2.47 5.23
CA MET A 180 -5.52 3.57 4.38
C MET A 180 -6.66 4.41 3.82
N ILE A 181 -6.27 5.59 3.32
CA ILE A 181 -7.07 6.44 2.44
C ILE A 181 -6.30 6.60 1.13
N CYS A 182 -6.92 6.17 0.05
CA CYS A 182 -6.38 6.35 -1.30
C CYS A 182 -6.58 7.79 -1.75
N LEU A 183 -5.50 8.47 -2.15
CA LEU A 183 -5.56 9.82 -2.69
C LEU A 183 -5.86 9.82 -4.18
N CYS A 184 -6.91 10.53 -4.57
CA CYS A 184 -7.27 10.73 -5.97
C CYS A 184 -6.68 12.04 -6.47
N HIS A 185 -5.70 11.95 -7.37
CA HIS A 185 -5.00 13.05 -8.00
C HIS A 185 -4.73 12.74 -9.48
N ASP A 186 -4.27 13.73 -10.24
CA ASP A 186 -4.07 13.65 -11.69
C ASP A 186 -2.95 12.70 -12.14
N THR A 187 -2.00 12.40 -11.26
CA THR A 187 -0.85 11.54 -11.54
C THR A 187 -1.01 10.09 -11.03
N ASN A 188 -2.21 9.67 -10.62
CA ASN A 188 -2.46 8.25 -10.32
C ASN A 188 -2.18 7.38 -11.54
N THR A 189 -1.51 6.24 -11.37
CA THR A 189 -1.21 5.30 -12.46
C THR A 189 -2.48 4.77 -13.12
N VAL A 190 -3.50 4.47 -12.32
CA VAL A 190 -4.87 4.18 -12.77
C VAL A 190 -5.76 5.34 -12.36
N SER A 191 -6.46 5.97 -13.31
CA SER A 191 -7.35 7.09 -12.98
C SER A 191 -8.41 6.66 -11.97
N LYS A 192 -8.38 7.29 -10.79
CA LYS A 192 -9.32 7.02 -9.71
C LYS A 192 -10.54 7.96 -9.75
N LEU A 193 -10.54 8.95 -10.63
CA LEU A 193 -11.62 9.95 -10.73
C LEU A 193 -12.97 9.32 -11.10
N GLN A 194 -12.97 8.24 -11.85
CA GLN A 194 -14.19 7.51 -12.20
C GLN A 194 -14.92 6.92 -10.98
N TRP A 195 -14.21 6.70 -9.88
CA TRP A 195 -14.76 6.18 -8.64
C TRP A 195 -15.16 7.28 -7.65
N CYS A 196 -14.78 8.53 -7.91
CA CYS A 196 -15.24 9.71 -7.17
C CYS A 196 -16.70 10.06 -7.55
N ASN A 197 -17.62 9.11 -7.40
CA ASN A 197 -19.01 9.25 -7.78
C ASN A 197 -19.85 9.71 -6.56
N PRO A 198 -20.76 10.69 -6.71
CA PRO A 198 -21.59 11.19 -5.61
C PRO A 198 -22.35 10.12 -4.83
N LYS A 199 -22.73 9.00 -5.47
CA LYS A 199 -23.40 7.89 -4.78
C LYS A 199 -22.56 7.19 -3.72
N TYR A 200 -21.22 7.34 -3.77
CA TYR A 200 -20.26 6.80 -2.81
C TYR A 200 -19.68 7.88 -1.88
N GLU A 201 -20.18 9.15 -2.00
CA GLU A 201 -19.71 10.23 -1.15
C GLU A 201 -19.98 9.91 0.32
N THR A 202 -18.98 10.12 1.17
CA THR A 202 -19.03 9.85 2.60
C THR A 202 -18.23 10.92 3.35
N ALA A 203 -18.42 11.00 4.65
CA ALA A 203 -17.63 11.88 5.50
C ALA A 203 -16.48 11.09 6.14
N ILE A 204 -15.25 11.28 5.65
CA ILE A 204 -14.03 10.82 6.33
C ILE A 204 -13.46 12.02 7.09
N ASP A 205 -13.18 11.83 8.37
CA ASP A 205 -12.55 12.87 9.19
C ASP A 205 -11.08 13.04 8.79
N MET A 206 -10.83 13.95 7.84
CA MET A 206 -9.50 14.26 7.33
C MET A 206 -8.65 15.11 8.28
N THR A 207 -9.22 15.61 9.40
CA THR A 207 -8.45 16.40 10.37
C THR A 207 -7.33 15.60 11.01
N LYS A 208 -7.51 14.29 11.17
CA LYS A 208 -6.49 13.34 11.66
C LYS A 208 -5.28 13.21 10.73
N TYR A 209 -5.44 13.63 9.47
CA TYR A 209 -4.45 13.46 8.40
C TYR A 209 -3.89 14.80 7.91
N THR A 210 -4.06 15.88 8.67
CA THR A 210 -3.62 17.23 8.28
C THR A 210 -2.12 17.27 7.94
N ASP A 211 -1.25 16.65 8.77
CA ASP A 211 0.19 16.60 8.51
C ASP A 211 0.52 15.93 7.18
N TYR A 212 -0.23 14.88 6.82
CA TYR A 212 -0.05 14.17 5.55
C TYR A 212 -0.46 15.05 4.36
N LEU A 213 -1.58 15.79 4.48
CA LEU A 213 -2.03 16.70 3.43
C LEU A 213 -1.06 17.87 3.24
N ILE A 214 -0.54 18.45 4.32
CA ILE A 214 0.50 19.49 4.26
C ILE A 214 1.76 18.97 3.55
N SER A 215 2.09 17.70 3.69
CA SER A 215 3.24 17.11 3.01
C SER A 215 3.09 17.09 1.47
N LEU A 216 1.84 17.17 0.96
CA LEU A 216 1.54 17.27 -0.47
C LEU A 216 1.65 18.70 -1.00
N ASP A 217 1.29 19.71 -0.19
CA ASP A 217 1.27 21.14 -0.62
C ASP A 217 2.69 21.71 -0.83
N SER A 218 3.72 20.95 -0.47
CA SER A 218 5.14 21.32 -0.64
C SER A 218 5.76 20.73 -1.93
N VAL A 219 4.91 20.33 -2.86
CA VAL A 219 5.29 19.65 -4.13
C VAL A 219 4.95 20.53 -5.34
#